data_24d12bf0edc8b0347904be64f2bb7398
#
_entry.id   24d12bf0edc8b0347904be64f2bb7398
#
_cell.length_a   1.000
_cell.length_b   1.000
_cell.length_c   1.000
_cell.angle_alpha   90.00
_cell.angle_beta   90.00
_cell.angle_gamma   90.00
#
_symmetry.space_group_name_H-M   'P 1'
#
loop_
_entity.id
_entity.type
_entity.pdbx_description
1 polymer ?
#
loop_
_entity_poly.entity_id
_entity_poly.type
_entity_poly.pdbx_seq_one_letter_code
_entity_poly.pdbx_strand_id
1 'polypeptide(L)'
;MAAAPSPGATRTNIAGGSVWEPRVGYSRAVRVGASVFVSGTTASSEGGALEGLDAYAQARAALQIVLRALAAAGARAEHVVRTRMFVVDIVANAAGVGRAHGEVFGEIRPAASMLGVAALIDPLMLVEIEADAVILEDTAAGAPVSRAHGSSTTS
;
A
#
# COMPACT_ATOMS: atom_id res chain seq x y z
N MET A 1 -14.13 -39.51 -11.89
CA MET A 1 -14.43 -38.72 -10.69
C MET A 1 -14.15 -37.25 -11.02
N ALA A 2 -15.16 -36.40 -11.06
CA ALA A 2 -15.00 -34.99 -11.25
C ALA A 2 -14.39 -34.40 -9.96
N ALA A 3 -13.29 -33.63 -10.06
CA ALA A 3 -12.69 -32.90 -8.95
C ALA A 3 -13.75 -31.93 -8.40
N ALA A 4 -13.91 -31.91 -7.07
CA ALA A 4 -14.74 -30.89 -6.42
C ALA A 4 -14.25 -29.50 -6.81
N PRO A 5 -15.15 -28.54 -7.10
CA PRO A 5 -14.75 -27.20 -7.40
C PRO A 5 -13.97 -26.63 -6.20
N SER A 6 -12.80 -26.05 -6.46
CA SER A 6 -12.05 -25.31 -5.45
C SER A 6 -12.98 -24.29 -4.79
N PRO A 7 -13.00 -24.12 -3.47
CA PRO A 7 -13.80 -23.09 -2.82
C PRO A 7 -13.45 -21.75 -3.42
N GLY A 8 -14.42 -21.07 -4.05
CA GLY A 8 -14.22 -19.79 -4.69
C GLY A 8 -13.62 -18.78 -3.72
N ALA A 9 -12.64 -18.00 -4.17
CA ALA A 9 -12.00 -16.99 -3.34
C ALA A 9 -13.07 -16.04 -2.77
N THR A 10 -13.17 -15.95 -1.45
CA THR A 10 -14.09 -15.04 -0.76
C THR A 10 -13.62 -13.60 -0.93
N ARG A 11 -14.52 -12.70 -1.31
CA ARG A 11 -14.28 -11.25 -1.35
C ARG A 11 -14.77 -10.61 -0.06
N THR A 12 -13.91 -9.78 0.54
CA THR A 12 -14.24 -8.99 1.73
C THR A 12 -13.87 -7.52 1.46
N ASN A 13 -14.82 -6.62 1.70
CA ASN A 13 -14.59 -5.18 1.63
C ASN A 13 -14.30 -4.65 3.03
N ILE A 14 -13.24 -3.88 3.17
CA ILE A 14 -12.80 -3.26 4.42
C ILE A 14 -13.21 -1.79 4.38
N ALA A 15 -14.03 -1.37 5.32
CA ALA A 15 -14.44 0.03 5.45
C ALA A 15 -13.37 0.83 6.21
N GLY A 16 -13.11 2.06 5.79
CA GLY A 16 -12.27 3.03 6.49
C GLY A 16 -13.06 4.05 7.31
N GLY A 17 -14.39 4.04 7.18
CA GLY A 17 -15.26 4.98 7.87
C GLY A 17 -15.39 6.36 7.18
N SER A 18 -14.87 6.52 5.97
CA SER A 18 -15.04 7.74 5.20
C SER A 18 -16.49 7.88 4.71
N VAL A 19 -17.04 9.09 4.85
CA VAL A 19 -18.36 9.43 4.28
C VAL A 19 -18.43 9.32 2.75
N TRP A 20 -17.28 9.30 2.09
CA TRP A 20 -17.15 9.18 0.65
C TRP A 20 -17.28 7.73 0.15
N GLU A 21 -16.97 6.74 0.98
CA GLU A 21 -17.04 5.34 0.57
C GLU A 21 -18.40 4.94 -0.03
N PRO A 22 -19.53 5.16 0.65
CA PRO A 22 -20.83 4.83 0.07
C PRO A 22 -21.28 5.78 -1.04
N ARG A 23 -20.80 7.02 -1.05
CA ARG A 23 -21.18 8.03 -2.06
C ARG A 23 -20.49 7.80 -3.40
N VAL A 24 -19.23 7.39 -3.36
CA VAL A 24 -18.40 7.17 -4.56
C VAL A 24 -18.40 5.69 -4.97
N GLY A 25 -18.68 4.79 -4.05
CA GLY A 25 -18.75 3.35 -4.32
C GLY A 25 -17.39 2.65 -4.22
N TYR A 26 -16.58 2.98 -3.20
CA TYR A 26 -15.30 2.32 -2.96
C TYR A 26 -15.20 1.80 -1.52
N SER A 27 -14.18 1.02 -1.24
CA SER A 27 -13.81 0.54 0.10
C SER A 27 -12.39 0.94 0.41
N ARG A 28 -12.01 1.09 1.68
CA ARG A 28 -10.62 1.40 2.08
C ARG A 28 -9.66 0.32 1.62
N ALA A 29 -10.07 -0.95 1.70
CA ALA A 29 -9.35 -2.07 1.11
C ALA A 29 -10.33 -3.15 0.64
N VAL A 30 -9.86 -4.00 -0.27
CA VAL A 30 -10.57 -5.20 -0.72
C VAL A 30 -9.64 -6.38 -0.57
N ARG A 31 -10.10 -7.44 0.09
CA ARG A 31 -9.42 -8.72 0.12
C ARG A 31 -10.13 -9.73 -0.77
N VAL A 32 -9.36 -10.44 -1.59
CA VAL A 32 -9.84 -11.59 -2.39
C VAL A 32 -8.85 -12.74 -2.20
N GLY A 33 -9.27 -13.75 -1.47
CA GLY A 33 -8.36 -14.85 -1.11
C GLY A 33 -7.14 -14.35 -0.34
N ALA A 34 -5.95 -14.60 -0.88
CA ALA A 34 -4.68 -14.12 -0.31
C ALA A 34 -4.34 -12.67 -0.68
N SER A 35 -4.97 -12.09 -1.70
CA SER A 35 -4.65 -10.75 -2.21
C SER A 35 -5.42 -9.67 -1.46
N VAL A 36 -4.74 -8.57 -1.12
CA VAL A 36 -5.32 -7.39 -0.50
C VAL A 36 -4.93 -6.16 -1.31
N PHE A 37 -5.91 -5.32 -1.62
CA PHE A 37 -5.77 -4.09 -2.39
C PHE A 37 -6.21 -2.93 -1.52
N VAL A 38 -5.30 -2.02 -1.20
CA VAL A 38 -5.60 -0.80 -0.43
C VAL A 38 -5.78 0.35 -1.41
N SER A 39 -6.92 1.02 -1.30
CA SER A 39 -7.27 2.18 -2.14
C SER A 39 -6.32 3.35 -1.91
N GLY A 40 -6.31 4.29 -2.85
CA GLY A 40 -5.64 5.58 -2.72
C GLY A 40 -5.90 6.20 -1.36
N THR A 41 -4.84 6.51 -0.64
CA THR A 41 -4.86 6.91 0.76
C THR A 41 -4.03 8.17 0.94
N THR A 42 -4.68 9.21 1.46
CA THR A 42 -4.05 10.48 1.85
C THR A 42 -4.05 10.64 3.36
N ALA A 43 -3.37 11.62 3.88
CA ALA A 43 -3.35 11.92 5.32
C ALA A 43 -4.74 12.23 5.89
N SER A 44 -5.69 12.70 5.06
CA SER A 44 -7.06 13.02 5.46
C SER A 44 -8.07 11.90 5.22
N SER A 45 -7.66 10.73 4.75
CA SER A 45 -8.58 9.64 4.40
C SER A 45 -9.44 9.14 5.57
N GLU A 46 -8.98 9.35 6.80
CA GLU A 46 -9.73 9.08 8.04
C GLU A 46 -10.08 10.37 8.81
N GLY A 47 -10.20 11.51 8.12
CA GLY A 47 -10.59 12.80 8.72
C GLY A 47 -9.44 13.58 9.35
N GLY A 48 -8.18 13.24 9.07
CA GLY A 48 -7.01 14.00 9.53
C GLY A 48 -6.93 15.39 8.89
N ALA A 49 -6.44 16.39 9.64
CA ALA A 49 -6.16 17.72 9.13
C ALA A 49 -4.91 17.73 8.24
N LEU A 50 -4.92 18.56 7.20
CA LEU A 50 -3.80 18.69 6.23
C LEU A 50 -3.00 19.97 6.45
N GLU A 51 -3.57 20.97 7.12
CA GLU A 51 -2.96 22.28 7.31
C GLU A 51 -1.60 22.17 8.02
N GLY A 52 -0.58 22.78 7.41
CA GLY A 52 0.78 22.80 7.95
C GLY A 52 1.57 21.51 7.84
N LEU A 53 1.00 20.47 7.24
CA LEU A 53 1.73 19.22 6.98
C LEU A 53 2.50 19.31 5.66
N ASP A 54 3.82 19.07 5.72
CA ASP A 54 4.63 18.85 4.54
C ASP A 54 4.40 17.45 3.93
N ALA A 55 4.96 17.18 2.76
CA ALA A 55 4.76 15.93 2.07
C ALA A 55 5.28 14.71 2.86
N TYR A 56 6.32 14.87 3.66
CA TYR A 56 6.81 13.80 4.54
C TYR A 56 5.79 13.47 5.63
N ALA A 57 5.25 14.46 6.31
CA ALA A 57 4.25 14.27 7.36
C ALA A 57 2.95 13.67 6.79
N GLN A 58 2.52 14.15 5.62
CA GLN A 58 1.35 13.59 4.93
C GLN A 58 1.59 12.14 4.51
N ALA A 59 2.74 11.80 3.95
CA ALA A 59 3.09 10.43 3.57
C ALA A 59 3.12 9.50 4.79
N ARG A 60 3.71 9.93 5.90
CA ARG A 60 3.69 9.15 7.15
C ARG A 60 2.27 8.88 7.63
N ALA A 61 1.41 9.89 7.66
CA ALA A 61 0.02 9.74 8.07
C ALA A 61 -0.75 8.78 7.13
N ALA A 62 -0.58 8.94 5.82
CA ALA A 62 -1.19 8.05 4.82
C ALA A 62 -0.73 6.60 4.99
N LEU A 63 0.58 6.36 5.19
CA LEU A 63 1.13 5.03 5.40
C LEU A 63 0.59 4.38 6.68
N GLN A 64 0.37 5.12 7.77
CA GLN A 64 -0.27 4.58 8.97
C GLN A 64 -1.70 4.11 8.69
N ILE A 65 -2.46 4.84 7.86
CA ILE A 65 -3.80 4.43 7.43
C ILE A 65 -3.72 3.17 6.55
N VAL A 66 -2.78 3.11 5.61
CA VAL A 66 -2.53 1.90 4.80
C VAL A 66 -2.24 0.68 5.68
N LEU A 67 -1.38 0.82 6.68
CA LEU A 67 -1.04 -0.28 7.60
C LEU A 67 -2.26 -0.74 8.42
N ARG A 68 -3.11 0.17 8.87
CA ARG A 68 -4.37 -0.19 9.55
C ARG A 68 -5.33 -0.91 8.62
N ALA A 69 -5.46 -0.46 7.37
CA ALA A 69 -6.31 -1.12 6.38
C ALA A 69 -5.83 -2.54 6.06
N LEU A 70 -4.51 -2.73 5.93
CA LEU A 70 -3.89 -4.05 5.77
C LEU A 70 -4.20 -4.94 6.97
N ALA A 71 -4.02 -4.45 8.21
CA ALA A 71 -4.30 -5.20 9.43
C ALA A 71 -5.78 -5.62 9.52
N ALA A 72 -6.71 -4.72 9.19
CA ALA A 72 -8.14 -5.03 9.13
C ALA A 72 -8.49 -6.09 8.08
N ALA A 73 -7.69 -6.20 7.01
CA ALA A 73 -7.80 -7.25 6.00
C ALA A 73 -7.04 -8.55 6.38
N GLY A 74 -6.38 -8.60 7.53
CA GLY A 74 -5.57 -9.74 7.97
C GLY A 74 -4.17 -9.81 7.37
N ALA A 75 -3.68 -8.69 6.81
CA ALA A 75 -2.34 -8.57 6.25
C ALA A 75 -1.43 -7.72 7.16
N ARG A 76 -0.13 -7.75 6.88
CA ARG A 76 0.91 -6.97 7.56
C ARG A 76 1.79 -6.28 6.51
N ALA A 77 2.65 -5.38 6.95
CA ALA A 77 3.57 -4.67 6.06
C ALA A 77 4.45 -5.63 5.20
N GLU A 78 4.89 -6.74 5.80
CA GLU A 78 5.71 -7.76 5.13
C GLU A 78 5.00 -8.45 3.96
N HIS A 79 3.67 -8.40 3.93
CA HIS A 79 2.87 -8.94 2.82
C HIS A 79 2.76 -7.98 1.64
N VAL A 80 3.17 -6.71 1.79
CA VAL A 80 3.08 -5.72 0.71
C VAL A 80 4.07 -6.08 -0.40
N VAL A 81 3.54 -6.24 -1.61
CA VAL A 81 4.30 -6.59 -2.81
C VAL A 81 4.45 -5.41 -3.75
N ARG A 82 3.59 -4.40 -3.64
CA ARG A 82 3.64 -3.19 -4.46
C ARG A 82 3.09 -1.98 -3.71
N THR A 83 3.70 -0.83 -3.96
CA THR A 83 3.18 0.50 -3.60
C THR A 83 3.19 1.42 -4.82
N ARG A 84 2.24 2.37 -4.86
CA ARG A 84 2.23 3.49 -5.81
C ARG A 84 2.05 4.77 -5.03
N MET A 85 2.87 5.76 -5.32
CA MET A 85 2.86 7.07 -4.67
C MET A 85 2.61 8.13 -5.74
N PHE A 86 1.50 8.85 -5.61
CA PHE A 86 1.12 9.96 -6.47
C PHE A 86 1.43 11.26 -5.74
N VAL A 87 2.31 12.07 -6.30
CA VAL A 87 2.93 13.20 -5.61
C VAL A 87 2.71 14.50 -6.38
N VAL A 88 2.10 15.48 -5.74
CA VAL A 88 1.98 16.84 -6.28
C VAL A 88 3.32 17.54 -6.13
N ASP A 89 3.75 18.28 -7.15
CA ASP A 89 5.08 18.89 -7.22
C ASP A 89 6.20 17.90 -6.81
N ILE A 90 6.33 16.84 -7.61
CA ILE A 90 7.24 15.74 -7.31
C ILE A 90 8.69 16.19 -7.13
N VAL A 91 9.11 17.26 -7.82
CA VAL A 91 10.47 17.77 -7.71
C VAL A 91 10.76 18.28 -6.30
N ALA A 92 9.82 18.97 -5.69
CA ALA A 92 9.94 19.47 -4.32
C ALA A 92 9.72 18.38 -3.27
N ASN A 93 8.80 17.43 -3.52
CA ASN A 93 8.23 16.56 -2.50
C ASN A 93 8.74 15.12 -2.49
N ALA A 94 9.38 14.64 -3.58
CA ALA A 94 9.83 13.24 -3.71
C ALA A 94 10.75 12.79 -2.56
N ALA A 95 11.68 13.63 -2.11
CA ALA A 95 12.60 13.25 -1.05
C ALA A 95 11.88 12.98 0.29
N GLY A 96 10.91 13.83 0.64
CA GLY A 96 10.11 13.66 1.86
C GLY A 96 9.24 12.39 1.82
N VAL A 97 8.55 12.18 0.70
CA VAL A 97 7.71 10.98 0.47
C VAL A 97 8.56 9.72 0.49
N GLY A 98 9.69 9.71 -0.21
CA GLY A 98 10.61 8.57 -0.27
C GLY A 98 11.18 8.21 1.12
N ARG A 99 11.51 9.21 1.95
CA ARG A 99 11.97 8.99 3.32
C ARG A 99 10.88 8.30 4.15
N ALA A 100 9.63 8.81 4.12
CA ALA A 100 8.52 8.21 4.85
C ALA A 100 8.24 6.76 4.40
N HIS A 101 8.28 6.50 3.09
CA HIS A 101 8.14 5.15 2.53
C HIS A 101 9.27 4.23 3.00
N GLY A 102 10.51 4.69 2.99
CA GLY A 102 11.69 3.94 3.43
C GLY A 102 11.65 3.56 4.91
N GLU A 103 11.08 4.40 5.77
CA GLU A 103 10.90 4.11 7.20
C GLU A 103 9.98 2.90 7.44
N VAL A 104 9.00 2.68 6.56
CA VAL A 104 8.06 1.54 6.67
C VAL A 104 8.57 0.32 5.89
N PHE A 105 9.06 0.52 4.68
CA PHE A 105 9.30 -0.56 3.73
C PHE A 105 10.78 -0.80 3.41
N GLY A 106 11.71 -0.13 4.08
CA GLY A 106 13.15 -0.21 3.76
C GLY A 106 13.74 -1.62 3.82
N GLU A 107 13.24 -2.47 4.73
CA GLU A 107 13.66 -3.88 4.83
C GLU A 107 12.80 -4.81 3.94
N ILE A 108 11.55 -4.44 3.65
CA ILE A 108 10.59 -5.26 2.90
C ILE A 108 10.82 -5.12 1.39
N ARG A 109 11.06 -3.89 0.92
CA ARG A 109 11.37 -3.54 -0.48
C ARG A 109 10.32 -4.04 -1.48
N PRO A 110 9.06 -3.63 -1.36
CA PRO A 110 8.05 -3.92 -2.38
C PRO A 110 8.43 -3.28 -3.72
N ALA A 111 7.87 -3.81 -4.82
CA ALA A 111 7.90 -3.07 -6.08
C ALA A 111 7.22 -1.71 -5.85
N ALA A 112 7.83 -0.62 -6.31
CA ALA A 112 7.30 0.71 -6.03
C ALA A 112 7.37 1.61 -7.27
N SER A 113 6.39 2.52 -7.37
CA SER A 113 6.40 3.63 -8.34
C SER A 113 6.09 4.93 -7.61
N MET A 114 6.80 5.99 -7.97
CA MET A 114 6.50 7.34 -7.53
C MET A 114 6.27 8.20 -8.77
N LEU A 115 5.08 8.80 -8.87
CA LEU A 115 4.63 9.54 -10.04
C LEU A 115 4.22 10.96 -9.65
N GLY A 116 4.65 11.93 -10.44
CA GLY A 116 4.16 13.30 -10.35
C GLY A 116 2.75 13.39 -10.91
N VAL A 117 1.85 14.04 -10.18
CA VAL A 117 0.49 14.34 -10.61
C VAL A 117 0.23 15.83 -10.55
N ALA A 118 -0.67 16.33 -11.41
CA ALA A 118 -1.00 17.74 -11.48
C ALA A 118 -1.72 18.25 -10.23
N ALA A 119 -2.62 17.44 -9.66
CA ALA A 119 -3.38 17.74 -8.45
C ALA A 119 -3.96 16.45 -7.86
N LEU A 120 -4.30 16.50 -6.59
CA LEU A 120 -5.18 15.55 -5.91
C LEU A 120 -6.53 16.22 -5.65
N ILE A 121 -7.47 15.50 -5.04
CA ILE A 121 -8.86 15.98 -4.89
C ILE A 121 -9.00 17.22 -4.00
N ASP A 122 -8.09 17.40 -3.05
CA ASP A 122 -8.00 18.59 -2.21
C ASP A 122 -6.67 19.31 -2.50
N PRO A 123 -6.65 20.65 -2.66
CA PRO A 123 -5.43 21.40 -2.97
C PRO A 123 -4.35 21.33 -1.87
N LEU A 124 -4.70 20.94 -0.65
CA LEU A 124 -3.74 20.74 0.44
C LEU A 124 -3.11 19.34 0.42
N MET A 125 -3.65 18.40 -0.36
CA MET A 125 -3.07 17.08 -0.52
C MET A 125 -1.80 17.12 -1.37
N LEU A 126 -0.70 16.62 -0.83
CA LEU A 126 0.59 16.55 -1.51
C LEU A 126 0.95 15.13 -1.95
N VAL A 127 0.35 14.12 -1.33
CA VAL A 127 0.62 12.71 -1.66
C VAL A 127 -0.58 11.82 -1.40
N GLU A 128 -0.76 10.86 -2.30
CA GLU A 128 -1.69 9.73 -2.19
C GLU A 128 -0.92 8.42 -2.39
N ILE A 129 -1.21 7.39 -1.60
CA ILE A 129 -0.47 6.12 -1.61
C ILE A 129 -1.45 4.95 -1.73
N GLU A 130 -1.17 4.04 -2.66
CA GLU A 130 -1.83 2.73 -2.80
C GLU A 130 -0.88 1.61 -2.40
N ALA A 131 -1.43 0.49 -1.97
CA ALA A 131 -0.68 -0.72 -1.68
C ALA A 131 -1.41 -1.98 -2.12
N ASP A 132 -0.68 -2.90 -2.72
CA ASP A 132 -1.12 -4.26 -3.01
C ASP A 132 -0.32 -5.23 -2.12
N ALA A 133 -1.00 -6.18 -1.48
CA ALA A 133 -0.38 -7.18 -0.61
C ALA A 133 -0.85 -8.59 -0.98
N VAL A 134 0.02 -9.57 -0.72
CA VAL A 134 -0.30 -11.00 -0.84
C VAL A 134 0.05 -11.66 0.49
N ILE A 135 -0.97 -12.19 1.16
CA ILE A 135 -0.81 -12.93 2.41
C ILE A 135 -0.20 -14.28 2.05
N LEU A 136 1.03 -14.50 2.50
CA LEU A 136 1.67 -15.80 2.39
C LEU A 136 1.18 -16.65 3.57
N GLU A 137 0.76 -17.89 3.29
CA GLU A 137 0.54 -18.85 4.36
C GLU A 137 1.90 -19.09 5.04
N ASP A 138 1.93 -19.02 6.36
CA ASP A 138 3.12 -19.41 7.12
C ASP A 138 3.36 -20.90 6.85
N THR A 139 4.15 -21.21 5.82
CA THR A 139 4.70 -22.56 5.68
C THR A 139 5.56 -22.79 6.91
N ALA A 140 5.12 -23.68 7.79
CA ALA A 140 5.83 -24.06 9.00
C ALA A 140 7.33 -24.19 8.70
N ALA A 141 8.11 -23.40 9.40
CA ALA A 141 9.56 -23.33 9.49
C ALA A 141 10.37 -24.13 8.45
N GLY A 142 11.07 -23.44 7.55
CA GLY A 142 12.29 -23.97 6.99
C GLY A 142 12.39 -24.08 5.46
N ALA A 143 12.39 -22.96 4.75
CA ALA A 143 13.15 -22.92 3.50
C ALA A 143 13.83 -21.54 3.38
N PRO A 144 15.17 -21.46 3.29
CA PRO A 144 15.87 -20.20 3.11
C PRO A 144 15.53 -19.62 1.73
N VAL A 145 15.27 -18.33 1.69
CA VAL A 145 15.11 -17.58 0.43
C VAL A 145 16.39 -17.75 -0.37
N SER A 146 16.32 -18.46 -1.50
CA SER A 146 17.42 -18.59 -2.43
C SER A 146 17.70 -17.22 -3.05
N ARG A 147 18.82 -16.60 -2.64
CA ARG A 147 19.37 -15.44 -3.35
C ARG A 147 20.05 -15.95 -4.61
N ALA A 148 19.45 -15.67 -5.78
CA ALA A 148 20.14 -15.86 -7.04
C ALA A 148 21.35 -14.90 -7.09
N HIS A 149 22.55 -15.42 -6.87
CA HIS A 149 23.79 -14.70 -7.15
C HIS A 149 24.00 -14.72 -8.66
N GLY A 150 23.89 -13.57 -9.28
CA GLY A 150 24.38 -13.37 -10.63
C GLY A 150 25.90 -13.45 -10.61
N SER A 151 26.46 -14.56 -11.10
CA SER A 151 27.90 -14.68 -11.37
C SER A 151 28.21 -13.86 -12.61
N SER A 152 28.90 -12.73 -12.43
CA SER A 152 29.57 -12.03 -13.53
C SER A 152 30.85 -12.76 -13.85
N THR A 153 30.91 -13.48 -14.95
CA THR A 153 32.15 -13.94 -15.58
C THR A 153 32.66 -12.85 -16.48
N THR A 154 33.75 -12.22 -16.08
CA THR A 154 34.63 -11.40 -16.95
C THR A 154 35.48 -12.33 -17.78
N SER A 155 35.52 -12.15 -19.09
CA SER A 155 36.63 -12.45 -19.99
C SER A 155 36.73 -11.35 -21.00
#